data_803bc2e0bbd44a0c4e803f62cd3a6223
#
_entry.id   803bc2e0bbd44a0c4e803f62cd3a6223
#
_cell.length_a   1.000
_cell.length_b   1.000
_cell.length_c   1.000
_cell.angle_alpha   90.00
_cell.angle_beta   90.00
_cell.angle_gamma   90.00
#
_symmetry.space_group_name_H-M   'P 1'
#
loop_
_entity.id
_entity.type
_entity.pdbx_description
1 polymer ?
#
loop_
_entity_poly.entity_id
_entity_poly.type
_entity_poly.pdbx_seq_one_letter_code
_entity_poly.pdbx_strand_id
1 'polypeptide(L)'
;EGGMGQTMATKANVNTTAKFGAMPTTKVINLDTGLEVVPGSGEQGMVGVSGPGIPIGYYKDPEKSARTFREVGGVRYSFPGDMAVVEADGTITLLGRGSNCINTAGEKVFPEEVEEAVKTHASVADCLVFGVPDEKYGQRVVGVASVAPGQSEPTADAVIAHTKTKLSSYKVPKQLVFVTTVPRAPNGKADYVSAKKLFESAG
;
A
#
# COMPACT_ATOMS: atom_id res chain seq x y z
N GLU A 1 -4.09 -17.79 -6.31
CA GLU A 1 -4.25 -16.39 -6.73
C GLU A 1 -3.30 -16.16 -7.91
N GLY A 2 -3.78 -15.65 -9.04
CA GLY A 2 -3.00 -15.52 -10.27
C GLY A 2 -1.93 -14.42 -10.20
N GLY A 3 -0.96 -14.46 -11.14
CA GLY A 3 0.03 -13.38 -11.29
C GLY A 3 -0.63 -12.09 -11.80
N MET A 4 -0.38 -10.97 -11.12
CA MET A 4 -0.98 -9.67 -11.43
C MET A 4 -0.24 -8.91 -12.54
N GLY A 5 1.04 -9.15 -12.71
CA GLY A 5 1.88 -8.46 -13.68
C GLY A 5 3.34 -8.85 -13.53
N GLN A 6 4.18 -8.24 -14.34
CA GLN A 6 5.63 -8.45 -14.31
C GLN A 6 6.37 -7.11 -14.32
N THR A 7 7.41 -7.03 -13.50
CA THR A 7 8.42 -5.99 -13.58
C THR A 7 9.81 -6.60 -13.55
N MET A 8 10.73 -6.05 -14.32
CA MET A 8 12.14 -6.42 -14.25
C MET A 8 12.90 -5.33 -13.49
N ALA A 9 13.52 -5.68 -12.37
CA ALA A 9 14.39 -4.78 -11.66
C ALA A 9 15.66 -4.55 -12.49
N THR A 10 15.95 -3.30 -12.81
CA THR A 10 17.19 -2.85 -13.44
C THR A 10 17.85 -1.81 -12.56
N LYS A 11 19.15 -1.50 -12.82
CA LYS A 11 19.83 -0.42 -12.09
C LYS A 11 19.11 0.94 -12.18
N ALA A 12 18.30 1.14 -13.23
CA ALA A 12 17.58 2.38 -13.46
C ALA A 12 16.21 2.45 -12.76
N ASN A 13 15.63 1.30 -12.35
CA ASN A 13 14.27 1.24 -11.77
C ASN A 13 14.18 0.52 -10.42
N VAL A 14 15.29 0.44 -9.68
CA VAL A 14 15.33 -0.20 -8.34
C VAL A 14 14.31 0.36 -7.37
N ASN A 15 13.86 1.60 -7.59
CA ASN A 15 12.93 2.30 -6.69
C ASN A 15 11.45 2.29 -7.17
N THR A 16 11.10 1.46 -8.16
CA THR A 16 9.73 1.41 -8.73
C THR A 16 9.05 0.06 -8.48
N THR A 17 9.27 -0.54 -7.33
CA THR A 17 8.74 -1.87 -6.98
C THR A 17 7.21 -1.95 -6.95
N ALA A 18 6.54 -0.81 -6.73
CA ALA A 18 5.09 -0.72 -6.73
C ALA A 18 4.46 -0.59 -8.13
N LYS A 19 5.27 -0.39 -9.19
CA LYS A 19 4.79 -0.17 -10.57
C LYS A 19 5.13 -1.36 -11.47
N PHE A 20 4.15 -1.85 -12.24
CA PHE A 20 4.33 -2.98 -13.17
C PHE A 20 3.42 -2.89 -14.39
N GLY A 21 3.83 -3.57 -15.48
CA GLY A 21 2.99 -3.75 -16.66
C GLY A 21 1.83 -4.72 -16.38
N ALA A 22 0.62 -4.33 -16.73
CA ALA A 22 -0.55 -5.19 -16.58
C ALA A 22 -0.47 -6.41 -17.54
N MET A 23 -0.82 -7.59 -17.06
CA MET A 23 -1.14 -8.72 -17.94
C MET A 23 -2.53 -8.52 -18.57
N PRO A 24 -2.84 -9.12 -19.73
CA PRO A 24 -4.17 -9.02 -20.34
C PRO A 24 -5.31 -9.46 -19.45
N THR A 25 -5.02 -10.36 -18.48
CA THR A 25 -5.95 -10.89 -17.50
C THR A 25 -6.07 -10.02 -16.24
N THR A 26 -5.26 -8.97 -16.12
CA THR A 26 -5.24 -8.08 -14.95
C THR A 26 -5.93 -6.78 -15.28
N LYS A 27 -6.90 -6.40 -14.45
CA LYS A 27 -7.66 -5.15 -14.55
C LYS A 27 -7.67 -4.42 -13.22
N VAL A 28 -7.77 -3.10 -13.28
CA VAL A 28 -8.08 -2.28 -12.10
C VAL A 28 -9.53 -1.83 -12.24
N ILE A 29 -10.36 -2.23 -11.30
CA ILE A 29 -11.82 -2.07 -11.38
C ILE A 29 -12.29 -1.26 -10.17
N ASN A 30 -13.04 -0.21 -10.43
CA ASN A 30 -13.82 0.47 -9.41
C ASN A 30 -15.02 -0.43 -9.04
N LEU A 31 -15.00 -0.98 -7.84
CA LEU A 31 -16.02 -1.96 -7.41
C LEU A 31 -17.38 -1.32 -7.08
N ASP A 32 -17.44 0.01 -6.91
CA ASP A 32 -18.69 0.73 -6.67
C ASP A 32 -19.47 0.93 -7.97
N THR A 33 -18.75 1.21 -9.07
CA THR A 33 -19.34 1.40 -10.41
C THR A 33 -19.32 0.15 -11.27
N GLY A 34 -18.47 -0.83 -10.97
CA GLY A 34 -18.23 -2.02 -11.80
C GLY A 34 -17.48 -1.71 -13.10
N LEU A 35 -16.88 -0.54 -13.22
CA LEU A 35 -16.16 -0.11 -14.42
C LEU A 35 -14.64 -0.25 -14.24
N GLU A 36 -13.95 -0.53 -15.35
CA GLU A 36 -12.50 -0.49 -15.40
C GLU A 36 -12.01 0.96 -15.25
N VAL A 37 -10.99 1.17 -14.43
CA VAL A 37 -10.37 2.49 -14.21
C VAL A 37 -9.71 2.97 -15.50
N VAL A 38 -10.02 4.21 -15.89
CA VAL A 38 -9.47 4.83 -17.11
C VAL A 38 -8.01 5.19 -16.88
N PRO A 39 -7.08 4.78 -17.76
CA PRO A 39 -5.67 5.13 -17.65
C PRO A 39 -5.45 6.65 -17.57
N GLY A 40 -4.61 7.08 -16.63
CA GLY A 40 -4.28 8.49 -16.40
C GLY A 40 -5.36 9.32 -15.70
N SER A 41 -6.50 8.73 -15.32
CA SER A 41 -7.57 9.44 -14.61
C SER A 41 -7.24 9.79 -13.16
N GLY A 42 -6.27 9.08 -12.54
CA GLY A 42 -6.00 9.15 -11.11
C GLY A 42 -7.06 8.43 -10.23
N GLU A 43 -8.09 7.84 -10.85
CA GLU A 43 -9.09 7.06 -10.13
C GLU A 43 -8.48 5.81 -9.52
N GLN A 44 -8.90 5.48 -8.29
CA GLN A 44 -8.45 4.29 -7.58
C GLN A 44 -9.42 3.14 -7.82
N GLY A 45 -8.88 1.95 -8.04
CA GLY A 45 -9.66 0.73 -8.16
C GLY A 45 -8.98 -0.45 -7.49
N MET A 46 -9.68 -1.55 -7.41
CA MET A 46 -9.14 -2.81 -6.90
C MET A 46 -8.55 -3.65 -8.05
N VAL A 47 -7.36 -4.19 -7.83
CA VAL A 47 -6.72 -5.08 -8.81
C VAL A 47 -7.49 -6.40 -8.85
N GLY A 48 -8.00 -6.73 -10.02
CA GLY A 48 -8.68 -7.98 -10.31
C GLY A 48 -7.89 -8.81 -11.33
N VAL A 49 -7.82 -10.10 -11.12
CA VAL A 49 -7.20 -11.04 -12.06
C VAL A 49 -8.26 -12.03 -12.55
N SER A 50 -8.39 -12.20 -13.87
CA SER A 50 -9.30 -13.14 -14.50
C SER A 50 -8.53 -14.32 -15.13
N GLY A 51 -9.24 -15.37 -15.52
CA GLY A 51 -8.66 -16.49 -16.27
C GLY A 51 -8.94 -17.86 -15.68
N PRO A 52 -8.52 -18.95 -16.37
CA PRO A 52 -8.91 -20.33 -16.03
C PRO A 52 -8.28 -20.86 -14.74
N GLY A 53 -7.21 -20.21 -14.24
CA GLY A 53 -6.52 -20.59 -13.00
C GLY A 53 -7.12 -20.02 -11.72
N ILE A 54 -8.24 -19.28 -11.80
CA ILE A 54 -8.87 -18.71 -10.61
C ILE A 54 -9.60 -19.79 -9.81
N PRO A 55 -9.26 -19.94 -8.50
CA PRO A 55 -9.94 -20.92 -7.64
C PRO A 55 -11.45 -20.68 -7.58
N ILE A 56 -12.22 -21.75 -7.40
CA ILE A 56 -13.67 -21.64 -7.19
C ILE A 56 -14.03 -20.99 -5.87
N GLY A 57 -13.16 -21.05 -4.87
CA GLY A 57 -13.36 -20.43 -3.57
C GLY A 57 -12.33 -20.88 -2.54
N TYR A 58 -12.45 -20.34 -1.34
CA TYR A 58 -11.70 -20.79 -0.17
C TYR A 58 -12.43 -21.96 0.48
N TYR A 59 -11.68 -22.97 0.92
CA TYR A 59 -12.26 -24.13 1.60
C TYR A 59 -12.94 -23.72 2.91
N LYS A 60 -14.21 -24.09 3.06
CA LYS A 60 -15.05 -23.80 4.24
C LYS A 60 -15.15 -22.31 4.61
N ASP A 61 -14.91 -21.39 3.67
CA ASP A 61 -15.02 -19.95 3.90
C ASP A 61 -15.81 -19.28 2.76
N PRO A 62 -17.14 -19.42 2.76
CA PRO A 62 -17.99 -18.87 1.71
C PRO A 62 -18.00 -17.34 1.71
N GLU A 63 -17.90 -16.70 2.88
CA GLU A 63 -17.90 -15.23 2.97
C GLU A 63 -16.65 -14.62 2.35
N LYS A 64 -15.48 -15.17 2.67
CA LYS A 64 -14.22 -14.73 2.05
C LYS A 64 -14.22 -15.04 0.56
N SER A 65 -14.76 -16.19 0.16
CA SER A 65 -14.90 -16.56 -1.25
C SER A 65 -15.74 -15.55 -2.01
N ALA A 66 -16.91 -15.16 -1.50
CA ALA A 66 -17.80 -14.19 -2.12
C ALA A 66 -17.18 -12.78 -2.21
N ARG A 67 -16.36 -12.39 -1.23
CA ARG A 67 -15.64 -11.12 -1.25
C ARG A 67 -14.49 -11.10 -2.25
N THR A 68 -13.80 -12.24 -2.38
CA THR A 68 -12.59 -12.33 -3.22
C THR A 68 -12.91 -12.66 -4.68
N PHE A 69 -13.86 -13.57 -4.93
CA PHE A 69 -14.18 -14.03 -6.28
C PHE A 69 -15.51 -13.45 -6.71
N ARG A 70 -15.45 -12.40 -7.54
CA ARG A 70 -16.63 -11.66 -7.99
C ARG A 70 -16.74 -11.68 -9.50
N GLU A 71 -17.96 -11.56 -9.99
CA GLU A 71 -18.25 -11.33 -11.39
C GLU A 71 -18.46 -9.85 -11.65
N VAL A 72 -17.76 -9.32 -12.63
CA VAL A 72 -17.88 -7.93 -13.10
C VAL A 72 -17.96 -7.94 -14.62
N GLY A 73 -19.02 -7.38 -15.18
CA GLY A 73 -19.24 -7.35 -16.63
C GLY A 73 -19.30 -8.74 -17.27
N GLY A 74 -19.82 -9.76 -16.57
CA GLY A 74 -19.88 -11.14 -17.06
C GLY A 74 -18.54 -11.90 -17.01
N VAL A 75 -17.50 -11.30 -16.44
CA VAL A 75 -16.18 -11.92 -16.27
C VAL A 75 -15.90 -12.15 -14.79
N ARG A 76 -15.47 -13.37 -14.45
CA ARG A 76 -15.10 -13.71 -13.09
C ARG A 76 -13.66 -13.32 -12.79
N TYR A 77 -13.49 -12.56 -11.71
CA TYR A 77 -12.19 -12.08 -11.21
C TYR A 77 -11.90 -12.58 -9.79
N SER A 78 -10.61 -12.71 -9.50
CA SER A 78 -10.08 -12.74 -8.13
C SER A 78 -9.63 -11.35 -7.74
N PHE A 79 -10.16 -10.82 -6.63
CA PHE A 79 -9.79 -9.54 -6.04
C PHE A 79 -9.08 -9.78 -4.70
N PRO A 80 -7.74 -9.85 -4.66
CA PRO A 80 -6.98 -10.14 -3.43
C PRO A 80 -7.01 -9.01 -2.40
N GLY A 81 -7.54 -7.84 -2.78
CA GLY A 81 -7.70 -6.67 -1.90
C GLY A 81 -6.65 -5.59 -2.10
N ASP A 82 -5.85 -5.70 -3.14
CA ASP A 82 -4.83 -4.70 -3.48
C ASP A 82 -5.46 -3.56 -4.29
N MET A 83 -5.23 -2.32 -3.86
CA MET A 83 -5.71 -1.10 -4.51
C MET A 83 -4.63 -0.53 -5.42
N ALA A 84 -5.03 0.06 -6.53
CA ALA A 84 -4.12 0.60 -7.52
C ALA A 84 -4.72 1.78 -8.29
N VAL A 85 -3.86 2.50 -9.00
CA VAL A 85 -4.20 3.41 -10.09
C VAL A 85 -3.62 2.88 -11.40
N VAL A 86 -4.22 3.30 -12.52
CA VAL A 86 -3.68 3.01 -13.85
C VAL A 86 -3.07 4.30 -14.40
N GLU A 87 -1.78 4.25 -14.67
CA GLU A 87 -1.04 5.38 -15.23
C GLU A 87 -1.44 5.65 -16.68
N ALA A 88 -1.12 6.83 -17.19
CA ALA A 88 -1.42 7.20 -18.58
C ALA A 88 -0.78 6.28 -19.63
N ASP A 89 0.34 5.64 -19.27
CA ASP A 89 1.04 4.64 -20.11
C ASP A 89 0.45 3.23 -19.99
N GLY A 90 -0.63 3.04 -19.23
CA GLY A 90 -1.29 1.75 -18.98
C GLY A 90 -0.60 0.88 -17.92
N THR A 91 0.48 1.32 -17.31
CA THR A 91 1.10 0.60 -16.21
C THR A 91 0.25 0.74 -14.94
N ILE A 92 0.32 -0.26 -14.06
CA ILE A 92 -0.39 -0.27 -12.78
C ILE A 92 0.57 0.13 -11.68
N THR A 93 0.18 1.13 -10.89
CA THR A 93 0.87 1.52 -9.65
C THR A 93 0.06 1.03 -8.46
N LEU A 94 0.63 0.09 -7.69
CA LEU A 94 0.02 -0.40 -6.46
C LEU A 94 0.07 0.68 -5.39
N LEU A 95 -1.06 0.89 -4.72
CA LEU A 95 -1.18 1.81 -3.59
C LEU A 95 -1.02 1.08 -2.25
N GLY A 96 -1.48 -0.17 -2.17
CA GLY A 96 -1.45 -0.98 -0.97
C GLY A 96 -2.76 -1.72 -0.72
N ARG A 97 -2.86 -2.36 0.44
CA ARG A 97 -4.06 -3.11 0.81
C ARG A 97 -5.18 -2.21 1.29
N GLY A 98 -6.36 -2.34 0.70
CA GLY A 98 -7.55 -1.59 1.10
C GLY A 98 -7.93 -1.77 2.58
N SER A 99 -7.63 -2.95 3.16
CA SER A 99 -7.88 -3.24 4.59
C SER A 99 -7.02 -2.41 5.56
N ASN A 100 -5.88 -1.88 5.10
CA ASN A 100 -4.94 -1.10 5.91
C ASN A 100 -5.11 0.41 5.68
N CYS A 101 -6.04 0.80 4.82
CA CYS A 101 -6.27 2.18 4.43
C CYS A 101 -6.55 3.06 5.67
N ILE A 102 -5.86 4.19 5.76
CA ILE A 102 -6.03 5.20 6.80
C ILE A 102 -7.01 6.24 6.27
N ASN A 103 -8.07 6.51 7.03
CA ASN A 103 -9.03 7.55 6.68
C ASN A 103 -8.73 8.82 7.46
N THR A 104 -8.13 9.81 6.79
CA THR A 104 -7.75 11.08 7.40
C THR A 104 -8.48 12.24 6.70
N ALA A 105 -9.29 12.98 7.44
CA ALA A 105 -10.08 14.11 6.91
C ALA A 105 -10.94 13.77 5.67
N GLY A 106 -11.45 12.55 5.57
CA GLY A 106 -12.20 12.06 4.40
C GLY A 106 -11.34 11.53 3.24
N GLU A 107 -10.03 11.67 3.33
CA GLU A 107 -9.09 11.18 2.32
C GLU A 107 -8.59 9.78 2.67
N LYS A 108 -8.36 8.96 1.64
CA LYS A 108 -7.79 7.62 1.79
C LYS A 108 -6.27 7.66 1.62
N VAL A 109 -5.56 7.19 2.64
CA VAL A 109 -4.09 7.07 2.62
C VAL A 109 -3.72 5.60 2.76
N PHE A 110 -2.94 5.10 1.81
CA PHE A 110 -2.43 3.73 1.83
C PHE A 110 -1.06 3.72 2.53
N PRO A 111 -0.91 2.96 3.63
CA PRO A 111 0.34 2.88 4.37
C PRO A 111 1.54 2.58 3.48
N GLU A 112 1.41 1.61 2.59
CA GLU A 112 2.47 1.11 1.74
C GLU A 112 3.03 2.20 0.80
N GLU A 113 2.18 3.08 0.26
CA GLU A 113 2.59 4.23 -0.54
C GLU A 113 3.46 5.21 0.27
N VAL A 114 3.06 5.44 1.51
CA VAL A 114 3.77 6.36 2.42
C VAL A 114 5.09 5.73 2.88
N GLU A 115 5.08 4.45 3.22
CA GLU A 115 6.26 3.67 3.62
C GLU A 115 7.34 3.70 2.53
N GLU A 116 6.95 3.51 1.25
CA GLU A 116 7.89 3.61 0.12
C GLU A 116 8.50 5.02 0.02
N ALA A 117 7.69 6.06 0.17
CA ALA A 117 8.20 7.44 0.14
C ALA A 117 9.16 7.74 1.30
N VAL A 118 8.86 7.27 2.52
CA VAL A 118 9.72 7.41 3.71
C VAL A 118 11.04 6.68 3.50
N LYS A 119 11.03 5.47 2.97
CA LYS A 119 12.23 4.65 2.71
C LYS A 119 13.15 5.23 1.63
N THR A 120 12.71 6.22 0.85
CA THR A 120 13.62 6.93 -0.07
C THR A 120 14.60 7.86 0.66
N HIS A 121 14.44 8.11 1.96
CA HIS A 121 15.41 8.85 2.76
C HIS A 121 16.62 7.97 3.08
N ALA A 122 17.83 8.45 2.76
CA ALA A 122 19.07 7.65 2.82
C ALA A 122 19.36 7.03 4.20
N SER A 123 18.90 7.66 5.28
CA SER A 123 19.11 7.16 6.65
C SER A 123 18.00 6.22 7.14
N VAL A 124 16.99 5.90 6.32
CA VAL A 124 15.89 5.00 6.71
C VAL A 124 16.08 3.63 6.07
N ALA A 125 16.14 2.58 6.89
CA ALA A 125 16.23 1.20 6.43
C ALA A 125 14.85 0.61 6.13
N ASP A 126 13.91 0.79 7.07
CA ASP A 126 12.56 0.24 6.99
C ASP A 126 11.58 1.15 7.71
N CYS A 127 10.29 1.03 7.37
CA CYS A 127 9.24 1.86 7.94
C CYS A 127 7.92 1.10 7.91
N LEU A 128 7.08 1.29 8.94
CA LEU A 128 5.66 0.94 8.94
C LEU A 128 4.84 2.17 9.30
N VAL A 129 3.82 2.43 8.48
CA VAL A 129 2.91 3.57 8.62
C VAL A 129 1.50 3.07 8.95
N PHE A 130 0.79 3.76 9.82
CA PHE A 130 -0.56 3.40 10.22
C PHE A 130 -1.34 4.60 10.74
N GLY A 131 -2.67 4.45 10.82
CA GLY A 131 -3.54 5.45 11.41
C GLY A 131 -3.66 5.26 12.93
N VAL A 132 -3.63 6.39 13.65
CA VAL A 132 -4.06 6.46 15.05
C VAL A 132 -5.24 7.43 15.17
N PRO A 133 -6.14 7.24 16.16
CA PRO A 133 -7.27 8.15 16.35
C PRO A 133 -6.84 9.60 16.47
N ASP A 134 -7.62 10.51 15.88
CA ASP A 134 -7.42 11.95 15.91
C ASP A 134 -8.78 12.66 15.93
N GLU A 135 -8.98 13.57 16.88
CA GLU A 135 -10.28 14.25 17.08
C GLU A 135 -10.69 15.11 15.89
N LYS A 136 -9.69 15.70 15.20
CA LYS A 136 -9.94 16.62 14.09
C LYS A 136 -10.07 15.90 12.74
N TYR A 137 -9.28 14.85 12.53
CA TYR A 137 -9.14 14.20 11.23
C TYR A 137 -9.72 12.80 11.19
N GLY A 138 -10.31 12.30 12.30
CA GLY A 138 -10.72 10.90 12.46
C GLY A 138 -9.53 9.99 12.71
N GLN A 139 -8.56 10.01 11.79
CA GLN A 139 -7.26 9.37 11.97
C GLN A 139 -6.15 10.32 11.51
N ARG A 140 -4.99 10.27 12.18
CA ARG A 140 -3.75 10.88 11.72
C ARG A 140 -2.75 9.80 11.28
N VAL A 141 -2.01 10.11 10.24
CA VAL A 141 -0.95 9.23 9.71
C VAL A 141 0.27 9.34 10.61
N VAL A 142 0.76 8.22 11.12
CA VAL A 142 1.97 8.12 11.95
C VAL A 142 2.75 6.87 11.54
N GLY A 143 3.99 6.74 12.04
CA GLY A 143 4.78 5.55 11.73
C GLY A 143 5.93 5.29 12.68
N VAL A 144 6.51 4.09 12.53
CA VAL A 144 7.79 3.71 13.12
C VAL A 144 8.79 3.46 12.01
N ALA A 145 10.05 3.85 12.22
CA ALA A 145 11.11 3.67 11.25
C ALA A 145 12.38 3.14 11.91
N SER A 146 13.24 2.47 11.17
CA SER A 146 14.56 2.07 11.62
C SER A 146 15.66 2.74 10.79
N VAL A 147 16.79 2.94 11.42
CA VAL A 147 17.95 3.60 10.82
C VAL A 147 18.70 2.65 9.87
N ALA A 148 19.12 3.16 8.73
CA ALA A 148 19.91 2.40 7.77
C ALA A 148 21.31 2.05 8.35
N PRO A 149 21.85 0.86 8.08
CA PRO A 149 23.16 0.45 8.56
C PRO A 149 24.26 1.46 8.19
N GLY A 150 25.07 1.83 9.19
CA GLY A 150 26.16 2.80 9.01
C GLY A 150 25.74 4.26 8.94
N GLN A 151 24.46 4.56 9.08
CA GLN A 151 23.95 5.93 9.17
C GLN A 151 23.70 6.35 10.62
N SER A 152 23.78 7.64 10.89
CA SER A 152 23.28 8.21 12.14
C SER A 152 21.77 8.36 12.09
N GLU A 153 21.12 8.29 13.26
CA GLU A 153 19.68 8.50 13.38
C GLU A 153 19.32 9.93 12.94
N PRO A 154 18.45 10.07 11.91
CA PRO A 154 17.98 11.38 11.49
C PRO A 154 16.91 11.89 12.46
N THR A 155 16.65 13.20 12.45
CA THR A 155 15.48 13.72 13.15
C THR A 155 14.20 13.30 12.43
N ALA A 156 13.14 13.03 13.17
CA ALA A 156 11.83 12.71 12.58
C ALA A 156 11.37 13.81 11.60
N ASP A 157 11.58 15.07 11.96
CA ASP A 157 11.22 16.23 11.13
C ASP A 157 11.97 16.24 9.78
N ALA A 158 13.24 15.83 9.74
CA ALA A 158 13.99 15.75 8.49
C ALA A 158 13.40 14.70 7.54
N VAL A 159 13.04 13.53 8.06
CA VAL A 159 12.41 12.45 7.27
C VAL A 159 10.99 12.85 6.83
N ILE A 160 10.21 13.49 7.69
CA ILE A 160 8.88 14.02 7.36
C ILE A 160 8.99 15.10 6.27
N ALA A 161 9.94 16.02 6.39
CA ALA A 161 10.17 17.06 5.37
C ALA A 161 10.57 16.44 4.01
N HIS A 162 11.44 15.42 4.01
CA HIS A 162 11.79 14.67 2.80
C HIS A 162 10.56 14.02 2.19
N THR A 163 9.73 13.32 2.98
CA THR A 163 8.51 12.66 2.51
C THR A 163 7.52 13.65 1.90
N LYS A 164 7.44 14.87 2.46
CA LYS A 164 6.59 15.96 1.96
C LYS A 164 6.94 16.41 0.54
N THR A 165 8.18 16.21 0.09
CA THR A 165 8.57 16.51 -1.29
C THR A 165 8.04 15.51 -2.32
N LYS A 166 7.53 14.36 -1.86
CA LYS A 166 7.12 13.22 -2.71
C LYS A 166 5.63 12.93 -2.67
N LEU A 167 4.95 13.33 -1.60
CA LEU A 167 3.54 13.03 -1.38
C LEU A 167 2.73 14.29 -1.08
N SER A 168 1.44 14.22 -1.39
CA SER A 168 0.47 15.23 -0.97
C SER A 168 0.44 15.37 0.54
N SER A 169 0.24 16.58 1.04
CA SER A 169 0.40 16.96 2.46
C SER A 169 -0.43 16.14 3.44
N TYR A 170 -1.61 15.66 3.03
CA TYR A 170 -2.49 14.84 3.86
C TYR A 170 -1.97 13.41 4.05
N LYS A 171 -1.12 12.92 3.14
CA LYS A 171 -0.49 11.59 3.21
C LYS A 171 0.75 11.57 4.10
N VAL A 172 1.36 12.74 4.34
CA VAL A 172 2.62 12.84 5.08
C VAL A 172 2.42 12.49 6.55
N PRO A 173 3.26 11.61 7.14
CA PRO A 173 3.20 11.28 8.55
C PRO A 173 3.29 12.54 9.42
N LYS A 174 2.43 12.63 10.44
CA LYS A 174 2.47 13.73 11.42
C LYS A 174 3.50 13.46 12.52
N GLN A 175 3.87 12.20 12.71
CA GLN A 175 4.85 11.77 13.70
C GLN A 175 5.52 10.48 13.22
N LEU A 176 6.84 10.43 13.37
CA LEU A 176 7.65 9.22 13.18
C LEU A 176 8.44 8.96 14.46
N VAL A 177 8.53 7.70 14.84
CA VAL A 177 9.34 7.23 15.97
C VAL A 177 10.40 6.29 15.43
N PHE A 178 11.65 6.51 15.82
CA PHE A 178 12.74 5.59 15.47
C PHE A 178 12.80 4.44 16.46
N VAL A 179 12.93 3.24 15.91
CA VAL A 179 13.03 1.97 16.65
C VAL A 179 14.24 1.19 16.15
N THR A 180 14.79 0.32 16.98
CA THR A 180 15.95 -0.50 16.61
C THR A 180 15.64 -1.39 15.40
N THR A 181 14.45 -1.98 15.37
CA THR A 181 14.00 -2.85 14.27
C THR A 181 12.51 -2.67 14.05
N VAL A 182 12.11 -2.47 12.80
CA VAL A 182 10.69 -2.39 12.42
C VAL A 182 10.07 -3.79 12.51
N PRO A 183 8.93 -3.95 13.21
CA PRO A 183 8.34 -5.27 13.45
C PRO A 183 7.86 -5.94 12.17
N ARG A 184 8.28 -7.19 11.99
CA ARG A 184 7.85 -8.05 10.89
C ARG A 184 7.43 -9.41 11.43
N ALA A 185 6.38 -9.98 10.86
CA ALA A 185 6.01 -11.37 11.13
C ALA A 185 7.09 -12.34 10.61
N PRO A 186 7.13 -13.61 11.07
CA PRO A 186 8.14 -14.57 10.64
C PRO A 186 8.21 -14.81 9.11
N ASN A 187 7.12 -14.52 8.39
CA ASN A 187 7.06 -14.59 6.93
C ASN A 187 7.45 -13.26 6.24
N GLY A 188 8.02 -12.30 6.96
CA GLY A 188 8.46 -11.00 6.45
C GLY A 188 7.35 -9.95 6.26
N LYS A 189 6.07 -10.29 6.50
CA LYS A 189 4.97 -9.33 6.37
C LYS A 189 4.98 -8.30 7.49
N ALA A 190 4.46 -7.11 7.20
CA ALA A 190 4.30 -6.04 8.18
C ALA A 190 3.49 -6.48 9.41
N ASP A 191 4.02 -6.24 10.61
CA ASP A 191 3.32 -6.44 11.88
C ASP A 191 2.87 -5.09 12.43
N TYR A 192 1.76 -4.58 11.90
CA TYR A 192 1.19 -3.30 12.33
C TYR A 192 0.72 -3.30 13.80
N VAL A 193 0.39 -4.46 14.37
CA VAL A 193 -0.02 -4.55 15.78
C VAL A 193 1.14 -4.24 16.69
N SER A 194 2.29 -4.87 16.47
CA SER A 194 3.50 -4.61 17.23
C SER A 194 4.06 -3.20 16.97
N ALA A 195 3.96 -2.72 15.72
CA ALA A 195 4.38 -1.36 15.37
C ALA A 195 3.60 -0.28 16.15
N LYS A 196 2.27 -0.43 16.27
CA LYS A 196 1.43 0.48 17.07
C LYS A 196 1.83 0.50 18.54
N LYS A 197 2.09 -0.66 19.14
CA LYS A 197 2.55 -0.76 20.54
C LYS A 197 3.88 -0.05 20.75
N LEU A 198 4.84 -0.21 19.84
CA LEU A 198 6.13 0.49 19.91
C LEU A 198 5.95 2.02 19.80
N PHE A 199 5.09 2.47 18.90
CA PHE A 199 4.77 3.89 18.76
C PHE A 199 4.17 4.47 20.04
N GLU A 200 3.19 3.78 20.63
CA GLU A 200 2.52 4.20 21.88
C GLU A 200 3.48 4.21 23.08
N SER A 201 4.47 3.31 23.12
CA SER A 201 5.45 3.24 24.21
C SER A 201 6.55 4.28 24.14
N ALA A 202 6.74 4.92 22.98
CA ALA A 202 7.79 5.91 22.74
C ALA A 202 7.25 7.37 22.73
N GLY A 203 5.95 7.56 22.80
CA GLY A 203 5.28 8.87 22.89
C GLY A 203 4.68 9.10 24.24
#